data_87b539412c0ca262d768b0aea30d4ceb
#
_entry.id   87b539412c0ca262d768b0aea30d4ceb
#
_cell.length_a   1.000
_cell.length_b   1.000
_cell.length_c   1.000
_cell.angle_alpha   90.00
_cell.angle_beta   90.00
_cell.angle_gamma   90.00
#
_symmetry.space_group_name_H-M   'P 1'
#
loop_
_entity.id
_entity.type
_entity.pdbx_description
1 polymer ?
#
loop_
_entity_poly.entity_id
_entity_poly.type
_entity_poly.pdbx_seq_one_letter_code
_entity_poly.pdbx_strand_id
1 'polypeptide(L)'
;MAALIADTGGLLRALAARPDGSATWPEYAKALMDASAVIVPALVLAEVDYFLGKNRSAMRKLVAEILDPHTTYELEHALPGDLARALEFDAKFAKLELGLVDGTVAAVAERRSVHRILTTDRRDFGALRIGVRFHRALTLLP
;
A
#
# COMPACT_ATOMS: atom_id res chain seq x y z
N MET A 1 -13.82 -1.36 12.51
CA MET A 1 -13.01 -0.86 11.39
C MET A 1 -11.55 -1.00 11.73
N ALA A 2 -10.72 -1.29 10.76
CA ALA A 2 -9.31 -1.57 10.99
C ALA A 2 -8.44 -0.75 10.05
N ALA A 3 -7.17 -0.57 10.43
CA ALA A 3 -6.16 0.05 9.58
C ALA A 3 -5.81 -0.84 8.40
N LEU A 4 -5.38 -0.24 7.32
CA LEU A 4 -4.81 -0.95 6.18
C LEU A 4 -3.54 -0.24 5.70
N ILE A 5 -2.73 -0.96 4.95
CA ILE A 5 -1.61 -0.40 4.21
C ILE A 5 -2.01 -0.34 2.74
N ALA A 6 -1.84 0.81 2.11
CA ALA A 6 -2.13 0.97 0.70
C ALA A 6 -0.88 0.66 -0.13
N ASP A 7 -1.01 -0.31 -1.02
CA ASP A 7 -0.04 -0.57 -2.06
C ASP A 7 -0.34 0.32 -3.28
N THR A 8 0.61 0.46 -4.17
CA THR A 8 0.52 1.37 -5.32
C THR A 8 -0.73 1.15 -6.16
N GLY A 9 -0.93 -0.07 -6.64
CA GLY A 9 -2.10 -0.40 -7.48
C GLY A 9 -3.41 -0.24 -6.75
N GLY A 10 -3.46 -0.64 -5.48
CA GLY A 10 -4.65 -0.49 -4.64
C GLY A 10 -5.03 0.97 -4.44
N LEU A 11 -4.06 1.82 -4.13
CA LEU A 11 -4.29 3.25 -3.93
C LEU A 11 -4.73 3.91 -5.24
N LEU A 12 -4.07 3.63 -6.35
CA LEU A 12 -4.45 4.18 -7.65
C LEU A 12 -5.89 3.82 -8.03
N ARG A 13 -6.30 2.58 -7.83
CA ARG A 13 -7.68 2.17 -8.10
C ARG A 13 -8.67 2.80 -7.14
N ALA A 14 -8.33 2.91 -5.87
CA ALA A 14 -9.22 3.54 -4.88
C ALA A 14 -9.48 5.01 -5.19
N LEU A 15 -8.52 5.71 -5.77
CA LEU A 15 -8.61 7.13 -6.09
C LEU A 15 -9.11 7.41 -7.51
N ALA A 16 -9.17 6.42 -8.37
CA ALA A 16 -9.63 6.60 -9.74
C ALA A 16 -11.11 6.99 -9.78
N ALA A 17 -11.41 8.07 -10.50
CA ALA A 17 -12.77 8.57 -10.64
C ALA A 17 -13.11 8.81 -12.11
N ARG A 18 -14.39 8.63 -12.44
CA ARG A 18 -14.95 8.98 -13.74
C ARG A 18 -15.17 10.50 -13.82
N PRO A 19 -15.41 11.04 -15.03
CA PRO A 19 -15.67 12.47 -15.18
C PRO A 19 -16.84 13.00 -14.33
N ASP A 20 -17.83 12.16 -14.03
CA ASP A 20 -18.96 12.51 -13.19
C ASP A 20 -18.65 12.48 -11.68
N GLY A 21 -17.43 12.15 -11.31
CA GLY A 21 -16.96 12.06 -9.93
C GLY A 21 -17.20 10.71 -9.25
N SER A 22 -17.88 9.77 -9.91
CA SER A 22 -18.09 8.43 -9.35
C SER A 22 -16.81 7.61 -9.37
N ALA A 23 -16.69 6.68 -8.41
CA ALA A 23 -15.52 5.80 -8.33
C ALA A 23 -15.47 4.84 -9.53
N THR A 24 -14.31 4.77 -10.18
CA THR A 24 -14.08 3.79 -11.26
C THR A 24 -14.07 2.36 -10.70
N TRP A 25 -13.54 2.20 -9.50
CA TRP A 25 -13.42 0.91 -8.81
C TRP A 25 -14.09 1.00 -7.43
N PRO A 26 -15.43 0.84 -7.35
CA PRO A 26 -16.17 1.09 -6.10
C PRO A 26 -15.69 0.27 -4.89
N GLU A 27 -15.30 -1.00 -5.10
CA GLU A 27 -14.84 -1.84 -4.00
C GLU A 27 -13.52 -1.33 -3.41
N TYR A 28 -12.61 -0.82 -4.25
CA TYR A 28 -11.36 -0.22 -3.80
C TYR A 28 -11.61 1.08 -3.05
N ALA A 29 -12.45 1.94 -3.61
CA ALA A 29 -12.83 3.20 -2.96
C ALA A 29 -13.48 2.96 -1.60
N LYS A 30 -14.36 1.97 -1.52
CA LYS A 30 -15.04 1.60 -0.27
C LYS A 30 -14.05 1.11 0.78
N ALA A 31 -13.12 0.23 0.41
CA ALA A 31 -12.10 -0.28 1.32
C ALA A 31 -11.27 0.87 1.92
N LEU A 32 -10.92 1.85 1.09
CA LEU A 32 -10.18 3.03 1.53
C LEU A 32 -11.00 3.87 2.51
N MET A 33 -12.27 4.13 2.20
CA MET A 33 -13.16 4.92 3.05
C MET A 33 -13.47 4.27 4.39
N ASP A 34 -13.60 2.94 4.42
CA ASP A 34 -13.98 2.20 5.62
C ASP A 34 -12.79 2.00 6.58
N ALA A 35 -11.57 2.26 6.16
CA ALA A 35 -10.39 2.07 6.99
C ALA A 35 -10.33 3.08 8.13
N SER A 36 -9.95 2.63 9.32
CA SER A 36 -9.71 3.52 10.46
C SER A 36 -8.44 4.35 10.29
N ALA A 37 -7.46 3.81 9.56
CA ALA A 37 -6.25 4.50 9.16
C ALA A 37 -5.76 3.89 7.84
N VAL A 38 -5.26 4.72 6.95
CA VAL A 38 -4.66 4.32 5.67
C VAL A 38 -3.18 4.65 5.73
N ILE A 39 -2.37 3.65 5.93
CA ILE A 39 -0.92 3.79 5.99
C ILE A 39 -0.37 3.80 4.56
N VAL A 40 0.27 4.88 4.19
CA VAL A 40 0.89 5.04 2.86
C VAL A 40 2.40 5.05 3.02
N PRO A 41 3.08 3.96 2.65
CA PRO A 41 4.54 3.94 2.63
C PRO A 41 5.08 4.99 1.65
N ALA A 42 6.14 5.69 2.05
CA ALA A 42 6.72 6.74 1.20
C ALA A 42 7.18 6.22 -0.16
N LEU A 43 7.68 4.97 -0.23
CA LEU A 43 8.08 4.35 -1.49
C LEU A 43 6.87 4.09 -2.40
N VAL A 44 5.73 3.71 -1.82
CA VAL A 44 4.46 3.59 -2.58
C VAL A 44 4.08 4.95 -3.16
N LEU A 45 4.22 6.01 -2.37
CA LEU A 45 3.88 7.35 -2.82
C LEU A 45 4.74 7.77 -4.02
N ALA A 46 6.01 7.40 -4.04
CA ALA A 46 6.89 7.64 -5.16
C ALA A 46 6.43 6.92 -6.43
N GLU A 47 5.98 5.67 -6.31
CA GLU A 47 5.43 4.93 -7.46
C GLU A 47 4.12 5.54 -7.95
N VAL A 48 3.24 5.94 -7.03
CA VAL A 48 2.00 6.62 -7.38
C VAL A 48 2.30 7.88 -8.18
N ASP A 49 3.28 8.67 -7.76
CA ASP A 49 3.72 9.85 -8.50
C ASP A 49 4.13 9.51 -9.94
N TYR A 50 4.90 8.45 -10.09
CA TYR A 50 5.32 7.98 -11.41
C TYR A 50 4.13 7.60 -12.30
N PHE A 51 3.17 6.85 -11.78
CA PHE A 51 2.00 6.40 -12.54
C PHE A 51 1.02 7.54 -12.84
N LEU A 52 0.89 8.53 -11.95
CA LEU A 52 0.06 9.71 -12.22
C LEU A 52 0.67 10.59 -13.31
N GLY A 53 2.00 10.56 -13.45
CA GLY A 53 2.71 11.24 -14.54
C GLY A 53 2.34 12.71 -14.64
N LYS A 54 1.71 13.10 -15.74
CA LYS A 54 1.33 14.49 -16.02
C LYS A 54 0.14 14.99 -15.19
N ASN A 55 -0.59 14.11 -14.54
CA ASN A 55 -1.72 14.52 -13.70
C ASN A 55 -1.23 15.06 -12.35
N ARG A 56 -0.62 16.24 -12.41
CA ARG A 56 0.00 16.85 -11.22
C ARG A 56 -1.03 17.35 -10.21
N SER A 57 -2.23 17.73 -10.67
CA SER A 57 -3.28 18.15 -9.74
C SER A 57 -3.74 17.00 -8.84
N ALA A 58 -3.85 15.80 -9.38
CA ALA A 58 -4.19 14.60 -8.58
C ALA A 58 -3.10 14.30 -7.56
N MET A 59 -1.84 14.40 -7.95
CA MET A 59 -0.73 14.16 -7.02
C MET A 59 -0.68 15.22 -5.90
N ARG A 60 -0.84 16.50 -6.25
CA ARG A 60 -0.89 17.56 -5.25
C ARG A 60 -2.02 17.37 -4.26
N LYS A 61 -3.20 16.99 -4.76
CA LYS A 61 -4.36 16.71 -3.91
C LYS A 61 -4.09 15.57 -2.95
N LEU A 62 -3.54 14.47 -3.45
CA LEU A 62 -3.23 13.30 -2.64
C LEU A 62 -2.23 13.64 -1.53
N VAL A 63 -1.14 14.32 -1.86
CA VAL A 63 -0.14 14.70 -0.86
C VAL A 63 -0.74 15.65 0.19
N ALA A 64 -1.55 16.63 -0.25
CA ALA A 64 -2.22 17.53 0.68
C ALA A 64 -3.13 16.77 1.65
N GLU A 65 -3.87 15.78 1.18
CA GLU A 65 -4.72 14.94 2.04
C GLU A 65 -3.90 14.07 2.99
N ILE A 66 -2.81 13.50 2.52
CA ILE A 66 -1.91 12.68 3.36
C ILE A 66 -1.30 13.52 4.49
N LEU A 67 -0.94 14.76 4.20
CA LEU A 67 -0.33 15.66 5.18
C LEU A 67 -1.34 16.34 6.10
N ASP A 68 -2.63 16.26 5.79
CA ASP A 68 -3.69 16.84 6.61
C ASP A 68 -3.97 15.91 7.81
N PRO A 69 -3.73 16.38 9.05
CA PRO A 69 -3.93 15.55 10.24
C PRO A 69 -5.39 15.18 10.50
N HIS A 70 -6.35 15.79 9.82
CA HIS A 70 -7.78 15.49 9.96
C HIS A 70 -8.23 14.33 9.06
N THR A 71 -7.38 13.84 8.16
CA THR A 71 -7.68 12.66 7.34
C THR A 71 -7.23 11.38 8.05
N THR A 72 -7.68 10.23 7.53
CA THR A 72 -7.23 8.93 8.05
C THR A 72 -5.88 8.49 7.49
N TYR A 73 -5.29 9.25 6.59
CA TYR A 73 -4.00 8.94 6.02
C TYR A 73 -2.85 9.09 7.03
N GLU A 74 -1.92 8.16 6.97
CA GLU A 74 -0.65 8.22 7.70
C GLU A 74 0.50 7.96 6.72
N LEU A 75 1.42 8.91 6.61
CA LEU A 75 2.64 8.71 5.82
C LEU A 75 3.62 7.88 6.64
N GLU A 76 4.09 6.78 6.06
CA GLU A 76 5.03 5.87 6.71
C GLU A 76 6.38 5.89 6.00
N HIS A 77 7.40 6.36 6.70
CA HIS A 77 8.77 6.32 6.19
C HIS A 77 9.36 4.93 6.38
N ALA A 78 10.15 4.49 5.41
CA ALA A 78 10.91 3.24 5.54
C ALA A 78 12.03 3.44 6.55
N LEU A 79 12.07 2.58 7.57
CA LEU A 79 13.19 2.49 8.49
C LEU A 79 14.29 1.63 7.86
N PRO A 80 15.55 1.80 8.29
CA PRO A 80 16.64 0.94 7.79
C PRO A 80 16.31 -0.55 7.94
N GLY A 81 15.68 -0.94 9.05
CA GLY A 81 15.26 -2.32 9.27
C GLY A 81 14.21 -2.82 8.30
N ASP A 82 13.34 -1.93 7.82
CA ASP A 82 12.32 -2.29 6.82
C ASP A 82 13.00 -2.63 5.48
N LEU A 83 14.01 -1.87 5.09
CA LEU A 83 14.75 -2.13 3.86
C LEU A 83 15.52 -3.44 3.95
N ALA A 84 16.18 -3.70 5.09
CA ALA A 84 16.86 -4.97 5.32
C ALA A 84 15.87 -6.15 5.27
N ARG A 85 14.71 -5.99 5.90
CA ARG A 85 13.68 -7.04 5.91
C ARG A 85 13.10 -7.27 4.52
N ALA A 86 12.94 -6.21 3.73
CA ALA A 86 12.50 -6.33 2.34
C ALA A 86 13.42 -7.23 1.53
N LEU A 87 14.74 -7.13 1.74
CA LEU A 87 15.71 -8.00 1.07
C LEU A 87 15.66 -9.44 1.58
N GLU A 88 15.31 -9.64 2.86
CA GLU A 88 15.08 -10.99 3.38
C GLU A 88 13.87 -11.65 2.69
N PHE A 89 12.77 -10.91 2.51
CA PHE A 89 11.61 -11.40 1.75
C PHE A 89 11.98 -11.71 0.31
N ASP A 90 12.74 -10.83 -0.33
CA ASP A 90 13.22 -11.05 -1.70
C ASP A 90 14.01 -12.35 -1.81
N ALA A 91 14.93 -12.60 -0.88
CA ALA A 91 15.72 -13.83 -0.87
C ALA A 91 14.88 -15.06 -0.56
N LYS A 92 13.99 -14.98 0.43
CA LYS A 92 13.14 -16.12 0.86
C LYS A 92 12.14 -16.51 -0.21
N PHE A 93 11.56 -15.54 -0.90
CA PHE A 93 10.53 -15.74 -1.92
C PHE A 93 11.06 -15.34 -3.30
N ALA A 94 12.28 -15.80 -3.62
CA ALA A 94 13.00 -15.40 -4.84
C ALA A 94 12.18 -15.60 -6.12
N LYS A 95 11.32 -16.62 -6.16
CA LYS A 95 10.47 -16.91 -7.34
C LYS A 95 9.40 -15.85 -7.57
N LEU A 96 9.05 -15.05 -6.56
CA LEU A 96 8.05 -13.99 -6.71
C LEU A 96 8.65 -12.75 -7.37
N GLU A 97 9.97 -12.62 -7.39
CA GLU A 97 10.65 -11.44 -7.94
C GLU A 97 10.13 -10.14 -7.33
N LEU A 98 9.96 -10.14 -5.99
CA LEU A 98 9.47 -8.98 -5.27
C LEU A 98 10.43 -7.79 -5.44
N GLY A 99 9.88 -6.65 -5.82
CA GLY A 99 10.63 -5.41 -5.82
C GLY A 99 10.81 -4.85 -4.41
N LEU A 100 11.66 -3.84 -4.29
CA LEU A 100 11.93 -3.19 -3.01
C LEU A 100 10.65 -2.59 -2.41
N VAL A 101 9.76 -2.04 -3.24
CA VAL A 101 8.49 -1.45 -2.76
C VAL A 101 7.61 -2.51 -2.12
N ASP A 102 7.39 -3.65 -2.81
CA ASP A 102 6.56 -4.74 -2.29
C ASP A 102 7.15 -5.32 -1.01
N GLY A 103 8.46 -5.55 -0.99
CA GLY A 103 9.16 -6.02 0.19
C GLY A 103 9.04 -5.05 1.36
N THR A 104 9.12 -3.75 1.10
CA THR A 104 8.97 -2.72 2.12
C THR A 104 7.54 -2.65 2.65
N VAL A 105 6.53 -2.79 1.79
CA VAL A 105 5.12 -2.89 2.22
C VAL A 105 4.95 -4.05 3.20
N ALA A 106 5.49 -5.22 2.85
CA ALA A 106 5.44 -6.40 3.73
C ALA A 106 6.17 -6.16 5.06
N ALA A 107 7.33 -5.53 5.03
CA ALA A 107 8.11 -5.22 6.23
C ALA A 107 7.36 -4.24 7.15
N VAL A 108 6.73 -3.22 6.58
CA VAL A 108 5.91 -2.27 7.34
C VAL A 108 4.69 -2.98 7.94
N ALA A 109 4.03 -3.85 7.18
CA ALA A 109 2.91 -4.65 7.67
C ALA A 109 3.30 -5.46 8.91
N GLU A 110 4.45 -6.10 8.84
CA GLU A 110 4.99 -6.88 9.95
C GLU A 110 5.33 -6.00 11.16
N ARG A 111 6.06 -4.91 10.94
CA ARG A 111 6.50 -4.01 12.02
C ARG A 111 5.32 -3.30 12.69
N ARG A 112 4.35 -2.84 11.91
CA ARG A 112 3.17 -2.13 12.42
C ARG A 112 2.08 -3.08 12.89
N SER A 113 2.22 -4.38 12.69
CA SER A 113 1.17 -5.38 12.94
C SER A 113 -0.14 -5.03 12.25
N VAL A 114 -0.04 -4.51 11.03
CA VAL A 114 -1.18 -4.20 10.17
C VAL A 114 -1.08 -5.13 8.97
N HIS A 115 -1.87 -6.20 8.98
CA HIS A 115 -1.75 -7.27 7.99
C HIS A 115 -2.75 -7.16 6.82
N ARG A 116 -3.47 -6.06 6.74
CA ARG A 116 -4.46 -5.79 5.70
C ARG A 116 -3.84 -4.87 4.65
N ILE A 117 -3.76 -5.34 3.43
CA ILE A 117 -3.11 -4.65 2.32
C ILE A 117 -4.15 -4.38 1.22
N LEU A 118 -4.31 -3.12 0.86
CA LEU A 118 -5.12 -2.72 -0.30
C LEU A 118 -4.23 -2.81 -1.54
N THR A 119 -4.45 -3.80 -2.38
CA THR A 119 -3.55 -4.09 -3.51
C THR A 119 -4.30 -4.69 -4.70
N THR A 120 -3.75 -4.50 -5.88
CA THR A 120 -4.17 -5.22 -7.09
C THR A 120 -3.35 -6.49 -7.31
N ASP A 121 -2.25 -6.65 -6.60
CA ASP A 121 -1.33 -7.78 -6.77
C ASP A 121 -1.67 -8.91 -5.80
N ARG A 122 -2.67 -9.71 -6.18
CA ARG A 122 -3.08 -10.86 -5.37
C ARG A 122 -2.14 -12.05 -5.52
N ARG A 123 -1.41 -12.12 -6.63
CA ARG A 123 -0.49 -13.21 -6.88
C ARG A 123 0.68 -13.18 -5.90
N ASP A 124 1.42 -12.08 -5.89
CA ASP A 124 2.64 -11.98 -5.11
C ASP A 124 2.34 -11.82 -3.62
N PHE A 125 1.47 -10.87 -3.25
CA PHE A 125 1.08 -10.73 -1.85
C PHE A 125 0.29 -11.91 -1.31
N GLY A 126 -0.43 -12.63 -2.17
CA GLY A 126 -1.13 -13.85 -1.78
C GLY A 126 -0.19 -15.02 -1.47
N ALA A 127 0.94 -15.07 -2.15
CA ALA A 127 1.96 -16.10 -1.92
C ALA A 127 2.94 -15.74 -0.80
N LEU A 128 3.12 -14.46 -0.53
CA LEU A 128 4.04 -13.97 0.48
C LEU A 128 3.54 -14.33 1.88
N ARG A 129 4.49 -14.68 2.76
CA ARG A 129 4.21 -14.91 4.19
C ARG A 129 5.17 -14.08 5.02
N ILE A 130 4.64 -13.44 6.06
CA ILE A 130 5.39 -12.60 6.99
C ILE A 130 5.55 -13.31 8.35
N GLY A 131 6.21 -12.66 9.29
CA GLY A 131 6.48 -13.19 10.62
C GLY A 131 7.84 -13.86 10.71
N VAL A 132 8.28 -14.13 11.93
CA VAL A 132 9.62 -14.69 12.21
C VAL A 132 9.87 -15.98 11.46
N ARG A 133 8.84 -16.82 11.30
CA ARG A 133 8.93 -18.10 10.61
C ARG A 133 8.33 -18.09 9.22
N PHE A 134 8.04 -16.91 8.66
CA PHE A 134 7.41 -16.77 7.34
C PHE A 134 6.14 -17.62 7.20
N HIS A 135 5.25 -17.55 8.17
CA HIS A 135 4.06 -18.43 8.20
C HIS A 135 2.74 -17.66 8.18
N ARG A 136 2.75 -16.33 8.34
CA ARG A 136 1.54 -15.53 8.43
C ARG A 136 1.16 -14.97 7.07
N ALA A 137 -0.08 -15.26 6.64
CA ALA A 137 -0.64 -14.68 5.44
C ALA A 137 -1.06 -13.23 5.68
N LEU A 138 -1.00 -12.42 4.63
CA LEU A 138 -1.59 -11.10 4.59
C LEU A 138 -3.06 -11.20 4.18
N THR A 139 -3.89 -10.29 4.67
CA THR A 139 -5.28 -10.14 4.23
C THR A 139 -5.32 -9.12 3.11
N LEU A 140 -5.70 -9.56 1.92
CA LEU A 140 -5.72 -8.70 0.73
C LEU A 140 -7.11 -8.08 0.54
N LEU A 141 -7.12 -6.78 0.28
CA LEU A 141 -8.33 -5.98 0.05
C LEU A 141 -8.37 -5.46 -1.40
N PRO A 142 -9.52 -5.25 -1.97
CA PRO A 142 -10.87 -5.37 -1.40
C PRO A 142 -11.33 -6.78 -1.14
#